data_34ef07217c3a04ad29f46460ea85e899
#
_entry.id   34ef07217c3a04ad29f46460ea85e899
#
_cell.length_a   1.000
_cell.length_b   1.000
_cell.length_c   1.000
_cell.angle_alpha   90.00
_cell.angle_beta   90.00
_cell.angle_gamma   90.00
#
_symmetry.space_group_name_H-M   'P 1'
#
loop_
_entity.id
_entity.type
_entity.pdbx_description
1 polymer ?
#
loop_
_entity_poly.entity_id
_entity_poly.type
_entity_poly.pdbx_seq_one_letter_code
_entity_poly.pdbx_strand_id
1 'polypeptide(L)'
;LEEFKTFSGLHDALDILEGNPLPASLTARLASGVGASDLASLISTAQSLGGVSEVVVEKTWLERLRDLSALVSRLGLILGVLFGVGAVLMTASSVRLAIESRLDELRVLMMVGATRGQVRRPFLYFGGIYGFGGGVIAAMLIAITLVVIEPPLQSLLGSYNQRLDTAGFDPAFLGFILLLGTLLGVLGALMAVRQRLRDLEIV
;
A
#
# COMPACT_ATOMS: atom_id res chain seq x y z
N LEU A 1 17.48 10.53 37.82
CA LEU A 1 18.81 11.13 37.82
C LEU A 1 19.88 10.09 37.47
N GLU A 2 19.82 8.89 38.02
CA GLU A 2 20.73 7.78 37.76
C GLU A 2 20.73 7.36 36.29
N GLU A 3 19.56 7.24 35.68
CA GLU A 3 19.41 6.93 34.21
C GLU A 3 20.02 8.04 33.35
N PHE A 4 19.82 9.30 33.70
CA PHE A 4 20.36 10.42 32.93
C PHE A 4 21.90 10.49 33.03
N LYS A 5 22.45 10.17 34.21
CA LYS A 5 23.91 10.05 34.42
C LYS A 5 24.54 9.00 33.50
N THR A 6 23.83 7.89 33.23
CA THR A 6 24.35 6.78 32.46
C THR A 6 24.36 7.07 30.94
N PHE A 7 23.41 7.87 30.44
CA PHE A 7 23.24 8.12 28.99
C PHE A 7 23.86 9.42 28.48
N SER A 8 24.06 10.44 29.32
CA SER A 8 24.48 11.77 28.85
C SER A 8 25.98 12.03 28.85
N GLY A 9 26.79 11.17 29.47
CA GLY A 9 28.26 11.38 29.55
C GLY A 9 28.68 12.64 30.34
N LEU A 10 27.76 13.29 31.06
CA LEU A 10 27.94 14.55 31.76
C LEU A 10 28.15 14.32 33.29
N HIS A 11 28.80 13.21 33.65
CA HIS A 11 29.06 12.86 35.05
C HIS A 11 29.75 13.98 35.85
N ASP A 12 30.84 14.51 35.29
CA ASP A 12 31.67 15.51 35.98
C ASP A 12 30.97 16.86 36.13
N ALA A 13 30.04 17.22 35.22
CA ALA A 13 29.33 18.47 35.26
C ALA A 13 28.16 18.44 36.29
N LEU A 14 27.56 17.28 36.48
CA LEU A 14 26.42 17.11 37.43
C LEU A 14 26.86 16.95 38.88
N ASP A 15 28.09 16.47 39.12
CA ASP A 15 28.63 16.33 40.47
C ASP A 15 29.10 17.68 41.08
N ILE A 16 29.21 18.74 40.27
CA ILE A 16 29.54 20.11 40.71
C ILE A 16 28.27 20.84 41.23
N LEU A 17 27.07 20.37 40.88
CA LEU A 17 25.83 20.99 41.30
C LEU A 17 25.36 20.45 42.64
N GLU A 18 25.32 21.30 43.66
CA GLU A 18 24.75 20.99 44.98
C GLU A 18 23.21 20.85 44.88
N GLY A 19 22.73 19.72 44.38
CA GLY A 19 21.31 19.40 44.29
C GLY A 19 20.87 18.86 42.93
N ASN A 20 19.62 18.40 42.85
CA ASN A 20 19.04 17.90 41.58
C ASN A 20 18.54 19.09 40.73
N PRO A 21 19.23 19.49 39.65
CA PRO A 21 18.79 20.59 38.79
C PRO A 21 17.63 20.21 37.87
N LEU A 22 17.28 18.93 37.80
CA LEU A 22 16.24 18.44 36.90
C LEU A 22 14.86 18.57 37.55
N PRO A 23 13.88 19.15 36.87
CA PRO A 23 12.50 19.16 37.37
C PRO A 23 11.96 17.75 37.45
N ALA A 24 11.08 17.48 38.40
CA ALA A 24 10.37 16.22 38.47
C ALA A 24 9.50 16.06 37.20
N SER A 25 9.71 14.99 36.43
CA SER A 25 8.91 14.68 35.24
C SER A 25 8.06 13.44 35.48
N LEU A 26 6.79 13.50 35.08
CA LEU A 26 5.86 12.38 35.11
C LEU A 26 5.47 12.03 33.66
N THR A 27 5.76 10.82 33.26
CA THR A 27 5.36 10.34 31.94
C THR A 27 4.08 9.51 32.07
N ALA A 28 2.99 9.99 31.45
CA ALA A 28 1.73 9.26 31.41
C ALA A 28 1.54 8.64 29.99
N ARG A 29 1.35 7.32 29.92
CA ARG A 29 0.98 6.64 28.70
C ARG A 29 -0.54 6.55 28.59
N LEU A 30 -1.08 7.08 27.51
CA LEU A 30 -2.49 6.97 27.22
C LEU A 30 -2.83 5.59 26.63
N ALA A 31 -4.00 5.07 26.99
CA ALA A 31 -4.52 3.84 26.41
C ALA A 31 -4.81 4.02 24.90
N SER A 32 -4.64 2.96 24.15
CA SER A 32 -4.95 2.95 22.71
C SER A 32 -6.45 3.24 22.50
N GLY A 33 -6.78 4.33 21.77
CA GLY A 33 -8.16 4.68 21.43
C GLY A 33 -8.67 6.01 22.01
N VAL A 34 -7.84 6.74 22.76
CA VAL A 34 -8.21 8.08 23.27
C VAL A 34 -8.33 9.06 22.09
N GLY A 35 -9.52 9.67 21.93
CA GLY A 35 -9.81 10.65 20.88
C GLY A 35 -9.04 11.97 21.09
N ALA A 36 -8.92 12.76 20.00
CA ALA A 36 -8.26 14.08 20.08
C ALA A 36 -8.98 15.05 21.04
N SER A 37 -10.31 14.94 21.16
CA SER A 37 -11.12 15.70 22.11
C SER A 37 -10.79 15.36 23.56
N ASP A 38 -10.69 14.06 23.84
CA ASP A 38 -10.43 13.56 25.20
C ASP A 38 -9.00 13.93 25.65
N LEU A 39 -8.08 13.89 24.70
CA LEU A 39 -6.69 14.31 24.94
C LEU A 39 -6.60 15.81 25.25
N ALA A 40 -7.36 16.65 24.55
CA ALA A 40 -7.40 18.09 24.82
C ALA A 40 -7.96 18.39 26.21
N SER A 41 -9.00 17.67 26.65
CA SER A 41 -9.58 17.79 27.97
C SER A 41 -8.62 17.31 29.06
N LEU A 42 -7.87 16.24 28.86
CA LEU A 42 -6.84 15.74 29.78
C LEU A 42 -5.68 16.73 29.94
N ILE A 43 -5.24 17.36 28.84
CA ILE A 43 -4.19 18.38 28.89
C ILE A 43 -4.64 19.58 29.70
N SER A 44 -5.85 20.10 29.45
CA SER A 44 -6.38 21.24 30.18
C SER A 44 -6.56 20.94 31.67
N THR A 45 -6.99 19.73 32.01
CA THR A 45 -7.10 19.27 33.39
C THR A 45 -5.73 19.15 34.06
N ALA A 46 -4.74 18.57 33.34
CA ALA A 46 -3.38 18.45 33.89
C ALA A 46 -2.71 19.82 34.12
N GLN A 47 -2.91 20.78 33.20
CA GLN A 47 -2.40 22.16 33.36
C GLN A 47 -3.06 22.93 34.50
N SER A 48 -4.29 22.58 34.87
CA SER A 48 -4.98 23.20 35.99
C SER A 48 -4.55 22.67 37.35
N LEU A 49 -3.78 21.59 37.42
CA LEU A 49 -3.24 21.03 38.67
C LEU A 49 -2.09 21.92 39.19
N GLY A 50 -2.24 22.43 40.44
CA GLY A 50 -1.18 23.19 41.07
C GLY A 50 0.09 22.35 41.27
N GLY A 51 1.16 22.74 40.59
CA GLY A 51 2.46 22.03 40.62
C GLY A 51 2.92 21.48 39.23
N VAL A 52 2.08 21.57 38.24
CA VAL A 52 2.46 21.23 36.85
C VAL A 52 2.94 22.50 36.14
N SER A 53 4.24 22.58 35.85
CA SER A 53 4.83 23.73 35.16
C SER A 53 4.57 23.69 33.66
N GLU A 54 4.65 22.52 33.05
CA GLU A 54 4.48 22.35 31.60
C GLU A 54 3.97 20.95 31.28
N VAL A 55 3.03 20.84 30.33
CA VAL A 55 2.56 19.57 29.78
C VAL A 55 3.06 19.47 28.35
N VAL A 56 4.12 18.68 28.16
CA VAL A 56 4.67 18.41 26.81
C VAL A 56 3.97 17.20 26.25
N VAL A 57 3.24 17.39 25.16
CA VAL A 57 2.59 16.31 24.44
C VAL A 57 3.37 16.02 23.18
N GLU A 58 3.88 14.82 23.04
CA GLU A 58 4.57 14.37 21.81
C GLU A 58 3.62 14.20 20.60
N LYS A 59 2.63 15.09 20.46
CA LYS A 59 1.71 15.08 19.33
C LYS A 59 2.43 15.29 18.00
N THR A 60 3.39 16.18 17.97
CA THR A 60 4.09 16.60 16.75
C THR A 60 4.80 15.45 16.05
N TRP A 61 5.32 14.48 16.78
CA TRP A 61 5.96 13.31 16.23
C TRP A 61 4.95 12.34 15.60
N LEU A 62 3.87 12.04 16.30
CA LEU A 62 2.81 11.15 15.82
C LEU A 62 2.06 11.73 14.60
N GLU A 63 1.82 13.06 14.62
CA GLU A 63 1.22 13.76 13.48
C GLU A 63 2.14 13.69 12.26
N ARG A 64 3.42 13.95 12.42
CA ARG A 64 4.41 13.82 11.32
C ARG A 64 4.49 12.39 10.77
N LEU A 65 4.44 11.38 11.63
CA LEU A 65 4.41 9.98 11.20
C LEU A 65 3.13 9.64 10.41
N ARG A 66 1.98 10.15 10.85
CA ARG A 66 0.71 9.98 10.14
C ARG A 66 0.73 10.69 8.80
N ASP A 67 1.23 11.90 8.76
CA ASP A 67 1.36 12.67 7.51
C ASP A 67 2.31 11.99 6.54
N LEU A 68 3.44 11.48 7.01
CA LEU A 68 4.38 10.70 6.21
C LEU A 68 3.72 9.42 5.67
N SER A 69 3.02 8.69 6.52
CA SER A 69 2.26 7.49 6.13
C SER A 69 1.18 7.81 5.09
N ALA A 70 0.44 8.90 5.28
CA ALA A 70 -0.56 9.36 4.33
C ALA A 70 0.07 9.77 2.99
N LEU A 71 1.23 10.40 3.00
CA LEU A 71 1.97 10.78 1.80
C LEU A 71 2.45 9.55 1.04
N VAL A 72 3.05 8.58 1.72
CA VAL A 72 3.47 7.29 1.12
C VAL A 72 2.28 6.56 0.52
N SER A 73 1.15 6.51 1.23
CA SER A 73 -0.07 5.88 0.75
C SER A 73 -0.64 6.56 -0.51
N ARG A 74 -0.63 7.90 -0.57
CA ARG A 74 -1.05 8.66 -1.76
C ARG A 74 -0.12 8.42 -2.95
N LEU A 75 1.19 8.42 -2.72
CA LEU A 75 2.16 8.09 -3.77
C LEU A 75 1.98 6.66 -4.28
N GLY A 76 1.75 5.70 -3.38
CA GLY A 76 1.45 4.32 -3.74
C GLY A 76 0.20 4.20 -4.61
N LEU A 77 -0.86 4.94 -4.29
CA LEU A 77 -2.09 4.95 -5.07
C LEU A 77 -1.87 5.57 -6.47
N ILE A 78 -1.15 6.68 -6.57
CA ILE A 78 -0.84 7.32 -7.86
C ILE A 78 -0.02 6.37 -8.74
N LEU A 79 1.02 5.75 -8.19
CA LEU A 79 1.83 4.77 -8.92
C LEU A 79 1.01 3.53 -9.31
N GLY A 80 0.14 3.06 -8.41
CA GLY A 80 -0.75 1.93 -8.69
C GLY A 80 -1.70 2.20 -9.86
N VAL A 81 -2.30 3.40 -9.92
CA VAL A 81 -3.14 3.82 -11.04
C VAL A 81 -2.32 3.94 -12.32
N LEU A 82 -1.14 4.54 -12.27
CA LEU A 82 -0.26 4.72 -13.43
C LEU A 82 0.15 3.36 -14.01
N PHE A 83 0.60 2.43 -13.17
CA PHE A 83 0.95 1.07 -13.60
C PHE A 83 -0.27 0.28 -14.07
N GLY A 84 -1.42 0.47 -13.44
CA GLY A 84 -2.69 -0.14 -13.87
C GLY A 84 -3.07 0.30 -15.28
N VAL A 85 -3.00 1.59 -15.59
CA VAL A 85 -3.22 2.13 -16.94
C VAL A 85 -2.20 1.55 -17.92
N GLY A 86 -0.92 1.51 -17.55
CA GLY A 86 0.13 0.89 -18.36
C GLY A 86 -0.15 -0.58 -18.68
N ALA A 87 -0.58 -1.36 -17.69
CA ALA A 87 -0.94 -2.76 -17.85
C ALA A 87 -2.13 -2.95 -18.82
N VAL A 88 -3.17 -2.10 -18.71
CA VAL A 88 -4.32 -2.11 -19.62
C VAL A 88 -3.88 -1.80 -21.04
N LEU A 89 -3.05 -0.78 -21.25
CA LEU A 89 -2.54 -0.40 -22.58
C LEU A 89 -1.64 -1.48 -23.18
N MET A 90 -0.78 -2.08 -22.37
CA MET A 90 0.10 -3.17 -22.82
C MET A 90 -0.70 -4.40 -23.23
N THR A 91 -1.70 -4.79 -22.43
CA THR A 91 -2.61 -5.89 -22.75
C THR A 91 -3.41 -5.57 -24.01
N ALA A 92 -3.91 -4.34 -24.15
CA ALA A 92 -4.64 -3.91 -25.32
C ALA A 92 -3.77 -4.00 -26.59
N SER A 93 -2.50 -3.60 -26.53
CA SER A 93 -1.55 -3.71 -27.65
C SER A 93 -1.27 -5.16 -28.02
N SER A 94 -1.08 -6.04 -27.02
CA SER A 94 -0.85 -7.47 -27.24
C SER A 94 -2.06 -8.16 -27.89
N VAL A 95 -3.25 -7.86 -27.40
CA VAL A 95 -4.50 -8.40 -27.98
C VAL A 95 -4.73 -7.87 -29.40
N ARG A 96 -4.42 -6.59 -29.64
CA ARG A 96 -4.50 -6.00 -30.97
C ARG A 96 -3.59 -6.74 -31.96
N LEU A 97 -2.36 -7.02 -31.60
CA LEU A 97 -1.42 -7.76 -32.41
C LEU A 97 -1.92 -9.19 -32.69
N ALA A 98 -2.51 -9.84 -31.66
CA ALA A 98 -3.12 -11.16 -31.82
C ALA A 98 -4.32 -11.16 -32.78
N ILE A 99 -5.12 -10.08 -32.81
CA ILE A 99 -6.20 -9.90 -33.77
C ILE A 99 -5.63 -9.69 -35.18
N GLU A 100 -4.59 -8.85 -35.31
CA GLU A 100 -3.96 -8.56 -36.61
C GLU A 100 -3.35 -9.80 -37.25
N SER A 101 -2.73 -10.68 -36.46
CA SER A 101 -2.15 -11.93 -36.96
C SER A 101 -3.19 -12.95 -37.47
N ARG A 102 -4.48 -12.76 -37.13
CA ARG A 102 -5.58 -13.67 -37.52
C ARG A 102 -6.68 -13.00 -38.35
N LEU A 103 -6.41 -11.84 -38.93
CA LEU A 103 -7.43 -11.03 -39.62
C LEU A 103 -8.10 -11.81 -40.76
N ASP A 104 -7.36 -12.59 -41.51
CA ASP A 104 -7.91 -13.34 -42.67
C ASP A 104 -8.83 -14.47 -42.18
N GLU A 105 -8.49 -15.18 -41.11
CA GLU A 105 -9.36 -16.18 -40.49
C GLU A 105 -10.67 -15.54 -39.98
N LEU A 106 -10.57 -14.36 -39.38
CA LEU A 106 -11.71 -13.63 -38.85
C LEU A 106 -12.64 -13.12 -39.97
N ARG A 107 -12.08 -12.69 -41.12
CA ARG A 107 -12.86 -12.29 -42.28
C ARG A 107 -13.64 -13.46 -42.86
N VAL A 108 -13.01 -14.61 -43.04
CA VAL A 108 -13.69 -15.84 -43.50
C VAL A 108 -14.82 -16.24 -42.57
N LEU A 109 -14.58 -16.20 -41.22
CA LEU A 109 -15.58 -16.50 -40.21
C LEU A 109 -16.80 -15.56 -40.32
N MET A 110 -16.57 -14.27 -40.54
CA MET A 110 -17.65 -13.29 -40.69
C MET A 110 -18.42 -13.50 -42.00
N MET A 111 -17.77 -13.91 -43.11
CA MET A 111 -18.45 -14.25 -44.39
C MET A 111 -19.35 -15.48 -44.26
N VAL A 112 -19.02 -16.43 -43.38
CA VAL A 112 -19.84 -17.62 -43.07
C VAL A 112 -20.96 -17.32 -42.07
N GLY A 113 -21.05 -16.06 -41.56
CA GLY A 113 -22.14 -15.62 -40.70
C GLY A 113 -21.85 -15.63 -39.18
N ALA A 114 -20.58 -15.70 -38.78
CA ALA A 114 -20.22 -15.60 -37.36
C ALA A 114 -20.62 -14.23 -36.76
N THR A 115 -21.24 -14.27 -35.60
CA THR A 115 -21.64 -13.05 -34.93
C THR A 115 -20.42 -12.35 -34.26
N ARG A 116 -20.46 -11.02 -34.16
CA ARG A 116 -19.42 -10.22 -33.48
C ARG A 116 -19.09 -10.71 -32.05
N GLY A 117 -20.10 -11.22 -31.34
CA GLY A 117 -19.94 -11.79 -30.01
C GLY A 117 -19.07 -13.04 -30.00
N GLN A 118 -19.23 -13.90 -31.02
CA GLN A 118 -18.45 -15.13 -31.14
C GLN A 118 -16.99 -14.83 -31.47
N VAL A 119 -16.74 -13.84 -32.32
CA VAL A 119 -15.38 -13.38 -32.67
C VAL A 119 -14.67 -12.72 -31.49
N ARG A 120 -15.40 -12.03 -30.62
CA ARG A 120 -14.87 -11.32 -29.43
C ARG A 120 -14.45 -12.23 -28.28
N ARG A 121 -15.18 -13.31 -28.03
CA ARG A 121 -15.02 -14.17 -26.85
C ARG A 121 -13.58 -14.70 -26.68
N PRO A 122 -12.91 -15.26 -27.69
CA PRO A 122 -11.55 -15.79 -27.56
C PRO A 122 -10.55 -14.74 -27.03
N PHE A 123 -10.64 -13.51 -27.53
CA PHE A 123 -9.74 -12.42 -27.15
C PHE A 123 -9.98 -11.91 -25.73
N LEU A 124 -11.22 -11.97 -25.24
CA LEU A 124 -11.53 -11.65 -23.84
C LEU A 124 -10.97 -12.72 -22.88
N TYR A 125 -11.09 -13.99 -23.24
CA TYR A 125 -10.47 -15.09 -22.49
C TYR A 125 -8.95 -14.94 -22.47
N PHE A 126 -8.35 -14.58 -23.61
CA PHE A 126 -6.93 -14.33 -23.71
C PHE A 126 -6.48 -13.21 -22.77
N GLY A 127 -7.17 -12.06 -22.75
CA GLY A 127 -6.89 -10.98 -21.80
C GLY A 127 -7.07 -11.40 -20.34
N GLY A 128 -8.11 -12.18 -20.04
CA GLY A 128 -8.35 -12.72 -18.69
C GLY A 128 -7.23 -13.64 -18.22
N ILE A 129 -6.78 -14.59 -19.07
CA ILE A 129 -5.69 -15.51 -18.75
C ILE A 129 -4.37 -14.77 -18.56
N TYR A 130 -4.06 -13.79 -19.41
CA TYR A 130 -2.87 -12.94 -19.25
C TYR A 130 -2.91 -12.14 -17.95
N GLY A 131 -4.07 -11.53 -17.64
CA GLY A 131 -4.25 -10.78 -16.41
C GLY A 131 -4.17 -11.65 -15.15
N PHE A 132 -4.74 -12.85 -15.19
CA PHE A 132 -4.63 -13.83 -14.13
C PHE A 132 -3.17 -14.30 -13.92
N GLY A 133 -2.48 -14.66 -15.01
CA GLY A 133 -1.06 -15.04 -14.96
C GLY A 133 -0.18 -13.92 -14.39
N GLY A 134 -0.41 -12.68 -14.83
CA GLY A 134 0.25 -11.51 -14.25
C GLY A 134 -0.03 -11.33 -12.75
N GLY A 135 -1.28 -11.56 -12.34
CA GLY A 135 -1.68 -11.55 -10.93
C GLY A 135 -0.97 -12.62 -10.10
N VAL A 136 -0.81 -13.84 -10.62
CA VAL A 136 -0.05 -14.92 -9.97
C VAL A 136 1.42 -14.54 -9.79
N ILE A 137 2.06 -14.01 -10.83
CA ILE A 137 3.45 -13.57 -10.75
C ILE A 137 3.60 -12.43 -9.72
N ALA A 138 2.69 -11.45 -9.73
CA ALA A 138 2.69 -10.36 -8.76
C ALA A 138 2.53 -10.89 -7.32
N ALA A 139 1.61 -11.82 -7.08
CA ALA A 139 1.42 -12.44 -5.78
C ALA A 139 2.68 -13.19 -5.30
N MET A 140 3.35 -13.92 -6.20
CA MET A 140 4.62 -14.59 -5.89
C MET A 140 5.73 -13.59 -5.52
N LEU A 141 5.87 -12.49 -6.29
CA LEU A 141 6.87 -11.47 -6.01
C LEU A 141 6.63 -10.79 -4.67
N ILE A 142 5.36 -10.49 -4.34
CA ILE A 142 4.99 -9.91 -3.04
C ILE A 142 5.31 -10.90 -1.91
N ALA A 143 4.97 -12.18 -2.06
CA ALA A 143 5.27 -13.21 -1.06
C ALA A 143 6.79 -13.32 -0.81
N ILE A 144 7.59 -13.38 -1.86
CA ILE A 144 9.06 -13.42 -1.76
C ILE A 144 9.59 -12.16 -1.05
N THR A 145 9.08 -10.99 -1.42
CA THR A 145 9.49 -9.72 -0.83
C THR A 145 9.19 -9.68 0.67
N LEU A 146 8.02 -10.15 1.09
CA LEU A 146 7.63 -10.21 2.50
C LEU A 146 8.54 -11.15 3.29
N VAL A 147 8.82 -12.35 2.77
CA VAL A 147 9.72 -13.32 3.42
C VAL A 147 11.14 -12.75 3.58
N VAL A 148 11.63 -11.98 2.61
CA VAL A 148 12.98 -11.38 2.67
C VAL A 148 13.02 -10.19 3.64
N ILE A 149 11.95 -9.41 3.75
CA ILE A 149 11.90 -8.20 4.60
C ILE A 149 11.58 -8.56 6.07
N GLU A 150 10.86 -9.65 6.32
CA GLU A 150 10.42 -10.04 7.66
C GLU A 150 11.58 -10.16 8.68
N PRO A 151 12.71 -10.86 8.42
CA PRO A 151 13.80 -11.02 9.38
C PRO A 151 14.46 -9.68 9.81
N PRO A 152 14.86 -8.77 8.90
CA PRO A 152 15.44 -7.49 9.30
C PRO A 152 14.43 -6.60 10.02
N LEU A 153 13.13 -6.70 9.68
CA LEU A 153 12.08 -5.93 10.35
C LEU A 153 11.85 -6.42 11.77
N GLN A 154 11.84 -7.74 12.00
CA GLN A 154 11.73 -8.32 13.34
C GLN A 154 12.92 -7.98 14.23
N SER A 155 14.14 -7.91 13.69
CA SER A 155 15.33 -7.53 14.46
C SER A 155 15.26 -6.07 14.94
N LEU A 156 14.69 -5.17 14.15
CA LEU A 156 14.48 -3.77 14.52
C LEU A 156 13.33 -3.61 15.53
N LEU A 157 12.25 -4.36 15.37
CA LEU A 157 11.05 -4.27 16.21
C LEU A 157 11.16 -5.11 17.48
N GLY A 158 12.04 -6.09 17.54
CA GLY A 158 12.31 -6.90 18.73
C GLY A 158 12.70 -6.07 19.96
N SER A 159 13.26 -4.87 19.75
CA SER A 159 13.53 -3.89 20.80
C SER A 159 12.26 -3.23 21.38
N TYR A 160 11.12 -3.32 20.68
CA TYR A 160 9.85 -2.67 21.05
C TYR A 160 8.76 -3.64 21.53
N ASN A 161 9.08 -4.94 21.69
CA ASN A 161 8.15 -5.98 22.18
C ASN A 161 6.79 -6.04 21.43
N GLN A 162 6.76 -5.63 20.18
CA GLN A 162 5.60 -5.73 19.30
C GLN A 162 5.80 -6.86 18.29
N ARG A 163 4.92 -7.87 18.35
CA ARG A 163 4.80 -8.87 17.30
C ARG A 163 3.96 -8.26 16.17
N LEU A 164 4.57 -8.07 15.01
CA LEU A 164 3.80 -7.79 13.81
C LEU A 164 3.16 -9.11 13.37
N ASP A 165 1.84 -9.15 13.44
CA ASP A 165 1.06 -10.16 12.74
C ASP A 165 1.18 -9.84 11.25
N THR A 166 2.10 -10.55 10.58
CA THR A 166 2.34 -10.37 9.14
C THR A 166 1.14 -10.94 8.39
N ALA A 167 0.13 -10.11 8.18
CA ALA A 167 -1.05 -10.42 7.36
C ALA A 167 -0.71 -10.66 5.87
N GLY A 168 0.59 -10.87 5.56
CA GLY A 168 1.08 -11.03 4.19
C GLY A 168 0.59 -12.27 3.44
N PHE A 169 0.04 -13.24 4.16
CA PHE A 169 -0.55 -14.47 3.61
C PHE A 169 -2.07 -14.52 3.77
N ASP A 170 -2.74 -13.37 3.93
CA ASP A 170 -4.19 -13.35 3.94
C ASP A 170 -4.72 -13.83 2.57
N PRO A 171 -5.45 -14.96 2.50
CA PRO A 171 -6.02 -15.47 1.26
C PRO A 171 -6.97 -14.47 0.60
N ALA A 172 -7.59 -13.57 1.36
CA ALA A 172 -8.41 -12.50 0.83
C ALA A 172 -7.57 -11.48 0.03
N PHE A 173 -6.38 -11.13 0.52
CA PHE A 173 -5.45 -10.24 -0.18
C PHE A 173 -4.93 -10.87 -1.49
N LEU A 174 -4.58 -12.17 -1.46
CA LEU A 174 -4.19 -12.90 -2.66
C LEU A 174 -5.32 -12.94 -3.69
N GLY A 175 -6.54 -13.25 -3.24
CA GLY A 175 -7.74 -13.24 -4.08
C GLY A 175 -7.98 -11.87 -4.73
N PHE A 176 -7.78 -10.80 -3.97
CA PHE A 176 -7.90 -9.43 -4.48
C PHE A 176 -6.89 -9.12 -5.61
N ILE A 177 -5.62 -9.51 -5.45
CA ILE A 177 -4.58 -9.32 -6.48
C ILE A 177 -4.93 -10.08 -7.76
N LEU A 178 -5.35 -11.34 -7.65
CA LEU A 178 -5.73 -12.17 -8.79
C LEU A 178 -6.94 -11.59 -9.53
N LEU A 179 -7.94 -11.14 -8.78
CA LEU A 179 -9.14 -10.51 -9.32
C LEU A 179 -8.79 -9.20 -10.02
N LEU A 180 -7.99 -8.36 -9.40
CA LEU A 180 -7.55 -7.09 -9.97
C LEU A 180 -6.76 -7.30 -11.27
N GLY A 181 -5.80 -8.22 -11.26
CA GLY A 181 -5.02 -8.57 -12.45
C GLY A 181 -5.91 -9.05 -13.60
N THR A 182 -6.85 -9.96 -13.29
CA THR A 182 -7.81 -10.48 -14.28
C THR A 182 -8.70 -9.38 -14.84
N LEU A 183 -9.20 -8.47 -14.00
CA LEU A 183 -10.01 -7.32 -14.42
C LEU A 183 -9.24 -6.39 -15.35
N LEU A 184 -8.01 -6.05 -15.02
CA LEU A 184 -7.15 -5.19 -15.85
C LEU A 184 -6.88 -5.85 -17.23
N GLY A 185 -6.62 -7.16 -17.24
CA GLY A 185 -6.43 -7.92 -18.46
C GLY A 185 -7.67 -7.94 -19.35
N VAL A 186 -8.85 -8.19 -18.77
CA VAL A 186 -10.14 -8.15 -19.50
C VAL A 186 -10.45 -6.75 -20.01
N LEU A 187 -10.19 -5.70 -19.22
CA LEU A 187 -10.39 -4.31 -19.65
C LEU A 187 -9.49 -3.95 -20.83
N GLY A 188 -8.21 -4.36 -20.82
CA GLY A 188 -7.30 -4.18 -21.93
C GLY A 188 -7.78 -4.88 -23.21
N ALA A 189 -8.21 -6.13 -23.09
CA ALA A 189 -8.77 -6.90 -24.19
C ALA A 189 -10.06 -6.27 -24.74
N LEU A 190 -10.96 -5.81 -23.85
CA LEU A 190 -12.18 -5.11 -24.26
C LEU A 190 -11.89 -3.84 -25.06
N MET A 191 -10.89 -3.07 -24.62
CA MET A 191 -10.49 -1.84 -25.30
C MET A 191 -9.96 -2.14 -26.70
N ALA A 192 -9.07 -3.13 -26.83
CA ALA A 192 -8.50 -3.55 -28.11
C ALA A 192 -9.57 -4.03 -29.11
N VAL A 193 -10.45 -4.92 -28.62
CA VAL A 193 -11.52 -5.49 -29.46
C VAL A 193 -12.51 -4.43 -29.92
N ARG A 194 -12.91 -3.49 -29.02
CA ARG A 194 -13.83 -2.41 -29.40
C ARG A 194 -13.23 -1.50 -30.47
N GLN A 195 -11.96 -1.18 -30.34
CA GLN A 195 -11.28 -0.28 -31.29
C GLN A 195 -11.16 -0.91 -32.67
N ARG A 196 -10.75 -2.17 -32.75
CA ARG A 196 -10.54 -2.86 -34.04
C ARG A 196 -11.83 -3.28 -34.75
N LEU A 197 -12.88 -3.68 -34.04
CA LEU A 197 -14.14 -4.02 -34.68
C LEU A 197 -14.84 -2.79 -35.31
N ARG A 198 -14.59 -1.59 -34.79
CA ARG A 198 -15.06 -0.34 -35.40
C ARG A 198 -14.35 -0.06 -36.75
N ASP A 199 -13.04 -0.34 -36.83
CA ASP A 199 -12.26 -0.12 -38.03
C ASP A 199 -12.64 -1.07 -39.18
N LEU A 200 -13.22 -2.24 -38.88
CA LEU A 200 -13.71 -3.21 -39.85
C LEU A 200 -15.10 -2.87 -40.42
N GLU A 201 -15.83 -1.91 -39.83
CA GLU A 201 -17.16 -1.47 -40.30
C GLU A 201 -17.10 -0.37 -41.38
N ILE A 202 -15.92 0.20 -41.64
CA ILE A 202 -15.76 1.35 -42.55
C ILE A 202 -15.33 0.91 -43.96
N VAL A 203 -15.21 -0.39 -44.17
CA VAL A 203 -14.93 -0.99 -45.47
C VAL A 203 -16.05 -1.95 -45.87
#